data_785e32c3a50cf0d9253b2006b2203e8a
#
_entry.id   785e32c3a50cf0d9253b2006b2203e8a
#
_cell.length_a   1.000
_cell.length_b   1.000
_cell.length_c   1.000
_cell.angle_alpha   90.00
_cell.angle_beta   90.00
_cell.angle_gamma   90.00
#
_symmetry.space_group_name_H-M   'P 1'
#
loop_
_entity.id
_entity.type
_entity.pdbx_description
1 polymer ?
#
loop_
_entity_poly.entity_id
_entity_poly.type
_entity_poly.pdbx_seq_one_letter_code
_entity_poly.pdbx_strand_id
1 'polypeptide(L)'
;MTSAPTKGAAYLVLGMHRSGTSALTKALSSLGTDLPAHVMPGDEHNEAGYYESWPIAVLNDQWLRACGSAWDDPFAYPLNTLAPAQEAEWTTKAAELFDEEFGDSRRPLLKDPRVSLLAPAWFDILEAKGFEVRCVISSRGPAAVAKSLERRNGFSLQRGVLIWASYMLAAERYSRGRTRVFVAYEALLEDWRREAGRVCRTFGDPEPEATGEEAVDRSLRHHAGAE
;
A
#
# COMPACT_ATOMS: atom_id res chain seq x y z
N MET A 1 -22.14 21.29 -12.96
CA MET A 1 -20.90 21.69 -12.30
C MET A 1 -19.77 20.92 -12.99
N THR A 2 -18.96 21.58 -13.82
CA THR A 2 -17.79 20.96 -14.46
C THR A 2 -16.76 20.74 -13.36
N SER A 3 -16.43 19.48 -13.05
CA SER A 3 -15.31 19.16 -12.15
C SER A 3 -14.03 19.76 -12.72
N ALA A 4 -13.19 20.33 -11.86
CA ALA A 4 -11.85 20.75 -12.26
C ALA A 4 -11.12 19.57 -12.93
N PRO A 5 -10.29 19.83 -13.95
CA PRO A 5 -9.54 18.77 -14.61
C PRO A 5 -8.61 18.07 -13.57
N THR A 6 -8.69 16.76 -13.49
CA THR A 6 -7.82 15.98 -12.60
C THR A 6 -6.35 16.08 -13.03
N LYS A 7 -5.42 16.21 -12.07
CA LYS A 7 -3.96 16.16 -12.33
C LYS A 7 -3.57 14.79 -12.92
N GLY A 8 -4.24 13.74 -12.47
CA GLY A 8 -3.97 12.36 -12.84
C GLY A 8 -4.65 11.39 -11.88
N ALA A 9 -4.16 10.15 -11.83
CA ALA A 9 -4.65 9.11 -10.92
C ALA A 9 -3.54 8.66 -9.98
N ALA A 10 -3.74 8.81 -8.67
CA ALA A 10 -2.83 8.28 -7.64
C ALA A 10 -3.26 6.86 -7.24
N TYR A 11 -2.32 5.93 -7.30
CA TYR A 11 -2.53 4.53 -6.92
C TYR A 11 -2.02 4.32 -5.49
N LEU A 12 -2.91 3.90 -4.60
CA LEU A 12 -2.56 3.54 -3.23
C LEU A 12 -2.62 2.03 -3.05
N VAL A 13 -1.47 1.43 -2.76
CA VAL A 13 -1.40 0.02 -2.38
C VAL A 13 -1.61 -0.09 -0.87
N LEU A 14 -2.78 -0.56 -0.49
CA LEU A 14 -3.19 -0.80 0.89
C LEU A 14 -3.03 -2.29 1.24
N GLY A 15 -2.99 -2.58 2.52
CA GLY A 15 -2.88 -3.93 3.05
C GLY A 15 -1.83 -4.05 4.15
N MET A 16 -1.73 -5.22 4.76
CA MET A 16 -0.80 -5.48 5.85
C MET A 16 0.61 -5.77 5.32
N HIS A 17 1.63 -5.48 6.12
CA HIS A 17 2.98 -6.02 5.93
C HIS A 17 2.91 -7.54 5.71
N ARG A 18 3.77 -8.09 4.86
CA ARG A 18 3.82 -9.53 4.51
C ARG A 18 2.61 -10.07 3.74
N SER A 19 1.71 -9.21 3.27
CA SER A 19 0.56 -9.58 2.43
C SER A 19 0.83 -9.54 0.93
N GLY A 20 2.10 -9.40 0.50
CA GLY A 20 2.46 -9.33 -0.92
C GLY A 20 2.37 -7.93 -1.53
N THR A 21 2.30 -6.89 -0.70
CA THR A 21 2.23 -5.50 -1.18
C THR A 21 3.40 -5.12 -2.08
N SER A 22 4.63 -5.58 -1.82
CA SER A 22 5.80 -5.33 -2.69
C SER A 22 5.67 -6.00 -4.06
N ALA A 23 5.23 -7.26 -4.11
CA ALA A 23 5.01 -7.96 -5.38
C ALA A 23 3.90 -7.28 -6.21
N LEU A 24 2.83 -6.86 -5.55
CA LEU A 24 1.75 -6.11 -6.19
C LEU A 24 2.26 -4.75 -6.72
N THR A 25 3.04 -4.02 -5.93
CA THR A 25 3.61 -2.73 -6.36
C THR A 25 4.53 -2.89 -7.57
N LYS A 26 5.38 -3.93 -7.57
CA LYS A 26 6.20 -4.25 -8.75
C LYS A 26 5.35 -4.56 -9.98
N ALA A 27 4.28 -5.32 -9.83
CA ALA A 27 3.36 -5.59 -10.95
C ALA A 27 2.68 -4.31 -11.46
N LEU A 28 2.26 -3.41 -10.57
CA LEU A 28 1.64 -2.14 -10.94
C LEU A 28 2.64 -1.17 -11.58
N SER A 29 3.90 -1.13 -11.13
CA SER A 29 4.92 -0.27 -11.74
C SER A 29 5.19 -0.64 -13.20
N SER A 30 5.05 -1.93 -13.58
CA SER A 30 5.13 -2.34 -14.97
C SER A 30 3.96 -1.88 -15.85
N LEU A 31 2.91 -1.30 -15.25
CA LEU A 31 1.76 -0.72 -15.94
C LEU A 31 1.90 0.80 -16.18
N GLY A 32 3.10 1.35 -16.00
CA GLY A 32 3.38 2.77 -16.19
C GLY A 32 2.87 3.65 -15.05
N THR A 33 2.83 3.11 -13.83
CA THR A 33 2.73 3.93 -12.62
C THR A 33 4.13 4.29 -12.13
N ASP A 34 4.28 5.45 -11.50
CA ASP A 34 5.56 5.99 -11.10
C ASP A 34 5.88 5.64 -9.64
N LEU A 35 7.05 5.06 -9.42
CA LEU A 35 7.60 4.82 -8.09
C LEU A 35 8.15 6.12 -7.48
N PRO A 36 8.28 6.21 -6.14
CA PRO A 36 8.87 7.38 -5.49
C PRO A 36 10.37 7.55 -5.85
N ALA A 37 10.88 8.77 -5.70
CA ALA A 37 12.27 9.09 -5.99
C ALA A 37 13.27 8.33 -5.08
N HIS A 38 12.94 8.18 -3.79
CA HIS A 38 13.80 7.53 -2.80
C HIS A 38 13.21 6.19 -2.35
N VAL A 39 13.26 5.20 -3.25
CA VAL A 39 12.77 3.85 -2.98
C VAL A 39 13.60 3.17 -1.90
N MET A 40 12.92 2.61 -0.89
CA MET A 40 13.54 1.80 0.17
C MET A 40 14.21 0.56 -0.43
N PRO A 41 15.52 0.36 -0.20
CA PRO A 41 16.25 -0.81 -0.73
C PRO A 41 15.73 -2.12 -0.14
N GLY A 42 16.05 -3.22 -0.80
CA GLY A 42 15.82 -4.56 -0.27
C GLY A 42 16.77 -4.89 0.88
N ASP A 43 16.37 -5.88 1.66
CA ASP A 43 17.17 -6.48 2.74
C ASP A 43 16.98 -8.00 2.77
N GLU A 44 17.54 -8.68 3.77
CA GLU A 44 17.44 -10.14 3.97
C GLU A 44 15.98 -10.66 4.13
N HIS A 45 15.04 -9.76 4.45
CA HIS A 45 13.64 -10.12 4.61
C HIS A 45 12.81 -9.86 3.34
N ASN A 46 13.34 -9.06 2.40
CA ASN A 46 12.72 -8.72 1.13
C ASN A 46 13.77 -8.32 0.09
N GLU A 47 14.52 -9.29 -0.42
CA GLU A 47 15.61 -9.08 -1.38
C GLU A 47 15.17 -8.35 -2.66
N ALA A 48 13.93 -8.55 -3.09
CA ALA A 48 13.34 -7.89 -4.26
C ALA A 48 13.04 -6.39 -4.06
N GLY A 49 13.24 -5.85 -2.84
CA GLY A 49 12.95 -4.47 -2.50
C GLY A 49 11.54 -4.22 -1.97
N TYR A 50 11.40 -3.13 -1.26
CA TYR A 50 10.14 -2.76 -0.61
C TYR A 50 9.22 -1.95 -1.50
N TYR A 51 9.76 -1.21 -2.47
CA TYR A 51 9.00 -0.27 -3.33
C TYR A 51 8.24 0.80 -2.54
N GLU A 52 8.75 1.16 -1.36
CA GLU A 52 8.25 2.21 -0.49
C GLU A 52 9.14 3.44 -0.60
N SER A 53 8.56 4.64 -0.48
CA SER A 53 9.37 5.84 -0.23
C SER A 53 9.94 5.75 1.18
N TRP A 54 11.26 5.82 1.30
CA TRP A 54 11.93 5.84 2.61
C TRP A 54 11.47 7.02 3.48
N PRO A 55 11.46 8.29 2.98
CA PRO A 55 11.03 9.44 3.77
C PRO A 55 9.57 9.34 4.21
N ILE A 56 8.66 8.92 3.31
CA ILE A 56 7.24 8.76 3.65
C ILE A 56 7.04 7.64 4.68
N ALA A 57 7.77 6.53 4.57
CA ALA A 57 7.68 5.44 5.53
C ALA A 57 8.12 5.88 6.94
N VAL A 58 9.19 6.69 7.04
CA VAL A 58 9.64 7.28 8.30
C VAL A 58 8.58 8.26 8.86
N LEU A 59 8.01 9.11 8.01
CA LEU A 59 6.96 10.05 8.42
C LEU A 59 5.73 9.29 8.94
N ASN A 60 5.26 8.29 8.21
CA ASN A 60 4.09 7.49 8.60
C ASN A 60 4.31 6.76 9.93
N ASP A 61 5.52 6.25 10.18
CA ASP A 61 5.86 5.63 11.47
C ASP A 61 5.81 6.65 12.63
N GLN A 62 6.33 7.86 12.41
CA GLN A 62 6.26 8.94 13.37
C GLN A 62 4.82 9.41 13.60
N TRP A 63 4.02 9.50 12.54
CA TRP A 63 2.60 9.87 12.63
C TRP A 63 1.80 8.85 13.44
N LEU A 64 1.99 7.54 13.21
CA LEU A 64 1.38 6.51 14.04
C LEU A 64 1.75 6.66 15.51
N ARG A 65 3.02 6.96 15.82
CA ARG A 65 3.47 7.21 17.20
C ARG A 65 2.80 8.44 17.83
N ALA A 66 2.61 9.51 17.06
CA ALA A 66 1.88 10.68 17.52
C ALA A 66 0.42 10.35 17.85
N CYS A 67 -0.19 9.41 17.12
CA CYS A 67 -1.51 8.85 17.43
C CYS A 67 -1.50 7.86 18.63
N GLY A 68 -0.36 7.64 19.28
CA GLY A 68 -0.20 6.69 20.38
C GLY A 68 -0.21 5.23 19.95
N SER A 69 0.15 4.94 18.68
CA SER A 69 0.16 3.61 18.08
C SER A 69 1.52 3.32 17.42
N ALA A 70 1.65 2.15 16.81
CA ALA A 70 2.80 1.73 16.03
C ALA A 70 2.35 0.79 14.91
N TRP A 71 3.25 0.54 13.94
CA TRP A 71 2.94 -0.37 12.82
C TRP A 71 2.60 -1.81 13.27
N ASP A 72 3.08 -2.23 14.42
CA ASP A 72 2.91 -3.58 15.00
C ASP A 72 1.94 -3.60 16.18
N ASP A 73 1.16 -2.52 16.35
CA ASP A 73 0.09 -2.46 17.33
C ASP A 73 -1.11 -3.31 16.85
N PRO A 74 -1.50 -4.36 17.59
CA PRO A 74 -2.64 -5.20 17.23
C PRO A 74 -3.98 -4.46 17.31
N PHE A 75 -4.03 -3.30 17.95
CA PHE A 75 -5.21 -2.48 18.12
C PHE A 75 -5.08 -1.10 17.45
N ALA A 76 -4.23 -0.99 16.43
CA ALA A 76 -4.02 0.26 15.71
C ALA A 76 -5.27 0.80 15.01
N TYR A 77 -6.29 -0.01 14.80
CA TYR A 77 -7.53 0.43 14.15
C TYR A 77 -8.72 0.38 15.12
N PRO A 78 -9.52 1.47 15.21
CA PRO A 78 -9.27 2.80 14.65
C PRO A 78 -8.16 3.55 15.38
N LEU A 79 -7.38 4.38 14.65
CA LEU A 79 -6.38 5.24 15.26
C LEU A 79 -7.04 6.31 16.16
N ASN A 80 -6.32 6.73 17.19
CA ASN A 80 -6.68 7.90 17.97
C ASN A 80 -6.60 9.15 17.08
N THR A 81 -7.55 10.04 17.23
CA THR A 81 -7.53 11.35 16.57
C THR A 81 -6.54 12.27 17.25
N LEU A 82 -5.78 13.00 16.45
CA LEU A 82 -4.93 14.10 16.94
C LEU A 82 -5.76 15.38 17.14
N ALA A 83 -5.22 16.33 17.90
CA ALA A 83 -5.75 17.67 17.93
C ALA A 83 -5.66 18.29 16.51
N PRO A 84 -6.62 19.14 16.08
CA PRO A 84 -6.66 19.66 14.70
C PRO A 84 -5.35 20.33 14.25
N ALA A 85 -4.67 21.05 15.13
CA ALA A 85 -3.39 21.68 14.80
C ALA A 85 -2.27 20.66 14.55
N GLN A 86 -2.23 19.56 15.30
CA GLN A 86 -1.28 18.47 15.10
C GLN A 86 -1.59 17.70 13.81
N GLU A 87 -2.85 17.41 13.56
CA GLU A 87 -3.29 16.77 12.32
C GLU A 87 -2.87 17.58 11.09
N ALA A 88 -3.09 18.91 11.13
CA ALA A 88 -2.70 19.82 10.05
C ALA A 88 -1.17 19.84 9.84
N GLU A 89 -0.38 19.77 10.92
CA GLU A 89 1.08 19.71 10.83
C GLU A 89 1.54 18.43 10.08
N TRP A 90 1.00 17.26 10.46
CA TRP A 90 1.35 15.99 9.82
C TRP A 90 0.89 15.95 8.36
N THR A 91 -0.31 16.44 8.08
CA THR A 91 -0.86 16.54 6.73
C THR A 91 0.00 17.42 5.84
N THR A 92 0.48 18.57 6.35
CA THR A 92 1.37 19.47 5.61
C THR A 92 2.69 18.78 5.28
N LYS A 93 3.35 18.18 6.27
CA LYS A 93 4.61 17.44 6.06
C LYS A 93 4.45 16.29 5.04
N ALA A 94 3.35 15.56 5.13
CA ALA A 94 3.06 14.46 4.20
C ALA A 94 2.83 14.97 2.77
N ALA A 95 2.16 16.12 2.62
CA ALA A 95 1.93 16.74 1.32
C ALA A 95 3.22 17.24 0.67
N GLU A 96 4.12 17.85 1.46
CA GLU A 96 5.45 18.30 1.01
C GLU A 96 6.31 17.12 0.57
N LEU A 97 6.42 16.08 1.40
CA LEU A 97 7.16 14.87 1.06
C LEU A 97 6.60 14.16 -0.18
N PHE A 98 5.28 14.15 -0.34
CA PHE A 98 4.68 13.59 -1.55
C PHE A 98 5.14 14.33 -2.80
N ASP A 99 5.21 15.66 -2.76
CA ASP A 99 5.72 16.46 -3.89
C ASP A 99 7.21 16.21 -4.15
N GLU A 100 8.02 16.05 -3.12
CA GLU A 100 9.43 15.69 -3.24
C GLU A 100 9.64 14.30 -3.87
N GLU A 101 8.80 13.32 -3.49
CA GLU A 101 8.93 11.94 -3.92
C GLU A 101 8.35 11.66 -5.30
N PHE A 102 7.31 12.39 -5.71
CA PHE A 102 6.59 12.10 -6.95
C PHE A 102 6.59 13.25 -7.98
N GLY A 103 6.99 14.47 -7.58
CA GLY A 103 7.13 15.61 -8.47
C GLY A 103 5.91 15.85 -9.36
N ASP A 104 6.13 15.90 -10.66
CA ASP A 104 5.09 16.12 -11.67
C ASP A 104 4.40 14.83 -12.15
N SER A 105 4.61 13.71 -11.47
CA SER A 105 3.96 12.44 -11.79
C SER A 105 2.45 12.61 -11.94
N ARG A 106 1.91 12.00 -12.98
CA ARG A 106 0.46 11.92 -13.20
C ARG A 106 -0.13 10.59 -12.75
N ARG A 107 0.72 9.61 -12.43
CA ARG A 107 0.34 8.26 -12.00
C ARG A 107 1.19 7.78 -10.81
N PRO A 108 1.31 8.58 -9.72
CA PRO A 108 2.10 8.19 -8.57
C PRO A 108 1.57 6.90 -7.94
N LEU A 109 2.48 6.01 -7.57
CA LEU A 109 2.19 4.75 -6.90
C LEU A 109 2.72 4.80 -5.47
N LEU A 110 1.86 5.17 -4.55
CA LEU A 110 2.18 5.23 -3.13
C LEU A 110 1.92 3.87 -2.48
N LYS A 111 2.98 3.26 -1.99
CA LYS A 111 2.92 2.02 -1.23
C LYS A 111 3.73 2.16 0.07
N ASP A 112 3.04 2.06 1.16
CA ASP A 112 3.54 1.77 2.50
C ASP A 112 2.36 1.14 3.26
N PRO A 113 2.51 -0.04 3.88
CA PRO A 113 1.42 -0.66 4.62
C PRO A 113 0.76 0.27 5.65
N ARG A 114 1.54 1.15 6.31
CA ARG A 114 1.04 2.11 7.32
C ARG A 114 0.00 3.08 6.75
N VAL A 115 0.05 3.35 5.44
CA VAL A 115 -0.98 4.15 4.74
C VAL A 115 -2.37 3.54 4.92
N SER A 116 -2.50 2.23 5.11
CA SER A 116 -3.80 1.60 5.39
C SER A 116 -4.46 2.14 6.65
N LEU A 117 -3.67 2.44 7.69
CA LEU A 117 -4.13 3.02 8.95
C LEU A 117 -4.33 4.54 8.86
N LEU A 118 -3.53 5.21 8.05
CA LEU A 118 -3.53 6.67 7.82
C LEU A 118 -4.33 7.06 6.57
N ALA A 119 -5.09 6.14 5.97
CA ALA A 119 -5.71 6.31 4.67
C ALA A 119 -6.61 7.55 4.56
N PRO A 120 -7.43 7.94 5.54
CA PRO A 120 -8.23 9.16 5.44
C PRO A 120 -7.39 10.40 5.14
N ALA A 121 -6.31 10.62 5.89
CA ALA A 121 -5.44 11.78 5.68
C ALA A 121 -4.71 11.72 4.32
N TRP A 122 -4.22 10.55 3.91
CA TRP A 122 -3.60 10.39 2.59
C TRP A 122 -4.61 10.62 1.45
N PHE A 123 -5.87 10.23 1.61
CA PHE A 123 -6.91 10.53 0.63
C PHE A 123 -7.10 12.04 0.49
N ASP A 124 -7.27 12.74 1.61
CA ASP A 124 -7.48 14.18 1.62
C ASP A 124 -6.29 14.93 0.97
N ILE A 125 -5.05 14.52 1.26
CA ILE A 125 -3.83 15.07 0.65
C ILE A 125 -3.86 14.89 -0.88
N LEU A 126 -4.13 13.68 -1.36
CA LEU A 126 -4.09 13.38 -2.79
C LEU A 126 -5.23 14.05 -3.56
N GLU A 127 -6.42 14.09 -2.97
CA GLU A 127 -7.57 14.77 -3.55
C GLU A 127 -7.35 16.30 -3.58
N ALA A 128 -6.78 16.88 -2.53
CA ALA A 128 -6.41 18.30 -2.49
C ALA A 128 -5.35 18.65 -3.56
N LYS A 129 -4.48 17.68 -3.93
CA LYS A 129 -3.52 17.82 -5.04
C LYS A 129 -4.15 17.58 -6.43
N GLY A 130 -5.43 17.29 -6.49
CA GLY A 130 -6.18 17.11 -7.73
C GLY A 130 -6.08 15.71 -8.34
N PHE A 131 -5.67 14.69 -7.58
CA PHE A 131 -5.64 13.31 -8.06
C PHE A 131 -6.99 12.60 -7.87
N GLU A 132 -7.33 11.74 -8.85
CA GLU A 132 -8.26 10.65 -8.63
C GLU A 132 -7.57 9.57 -7.80
N VAL A 133 -8.13 9.21 -6.65
CA VAL A 133 -7.51 8.20 -5.76
C VAL A 133 -8.04 6.81 -6.09
N ARG A 134 -7.14 5.88 -6.42
CA ARG A 134 -7.41 4.49 -6.79
C ARG A 134 -6.78 3.55 -5.78
N CYS A 135 -7.60 2.75 -5.10
CA CYS A 135 -7.15 1.86 -4.04
C CYS A 135 -6.94 0.43 -4.56
N VAL A 136 -5.72 -0.08 -4.45
CA VAL A 136 -5.42 -1.50 -4.72
C VAL A 136 -5.07 -2.18 -3.41
N ILE A 137 -5.95 -3.08 -2.94
CA ILE A 137 -5.85 -3.69 -1.63
C ILE A 137 -5.24 -5.08 -1.78
N SER A 138 -4.00 -5.23 -1.30
CA SER A 138 -3.33 -6.53 -1.25
C SER A 138 -3.86 -7.34 -0.08
N SER A 139 -4.32 -8.56 -0.35
CA SER A 139 -4.82 -9.47 0.67
C SER A 139 -4.07 -10.80 0.63
N ARG A 140 -3.82 -11.36 1.81
CA ARG A 140 -3.24 -12.69 2.01
C ARG A 140 -3.88 -13.32 3.23
N GLY A 141 -3.95 -14.65 3.27
CA GLY A 141 -4.54 -15.36 4.40
C GLY A 141 -3.91 -14.96 5.75
N PRO A 142 -4.71 -14.71 6.81
CA PRO A 142 -4.22 -14.23 8.10
C PRO A 142 -3.18 -15.15 8.74
N ALA A 143 -3.37 -16.46 8.63
CA ALA A 143 -2.41 -17.45 9.17
C ALA A 143 -1.06 -17.37 8.46
N ALA A 144 -1.04 -17.18 7.13
CA ALA A 144 0.19 -17.05 6.35
C ALA A 144 0.95 -15.77 6.69
N VAL A 145 0.23 -14.66 6.90
CA VAL A 145 0.83 -13.39 7.35
C VAL A 145 1.38 -13.53 8.77
N ALA A 146 0.61 -14.12 9.70
CA ALA A 146 1.05 -14.33 11.07
C ALA A 146 2.30 -15.21 11.16
N LYS A 147 2.35 -16.34 10.45
CA LYS A 147 3.56 -17.19 10.34
C LYS A 147 4.76 -16.41 9.76
N SER A 148 4.54 -15.50 8.80
CA SER A 148 5.61 -14.66 8.24
C SER A 148 6.13 -13.63 9.24
N LEU A 149 5.25 -13.04 10.07
CA LEU A 149 5.62 -12.13 11.15
C LEU A 149 6.31 -12.85 12.30
N GLU A 150 5.88 -14.07 12.64
CA GLU A 150 6.57 -14.90 13.61
C GLU A 150 8.03 -15.15 13.22
N ARG A 151 8.28 -15.56 11.96
CA ARG A 151 9.65 -15.77 11.46
C ARG A 151 10.50 -14.50 11.43
N ARG A 152 9.91 -13.36 11.03
CA ARG A 152 10.65 -12.11 10.89
C ARG A 152 10.86 -11.38 12.22
N ASN A 153 9.82 -11.34 13.06
CA ASN A 153 9.75 -10.46 14.23
C ASN A 153 9.65 -11.21 15.55
N GLY A 154 9.49 -12.54 15.53
CA GLY A 154 9.25 -13.33 16.76
C GLY A 154 7.88 -13.10 17.39
N PHE A 155 6.90 -12.57 16.64
CA PHE A 155 5.57 -12.36 17.18
C PHE A 155 4.80 -13.66 17.33
N SER A 156 3.93 -13.75 18.34
CA SER A 156 3.01 -14.87 18.42
C SER A 156 2.02 -14.85 17.25
N LEU A 157 1.52 -16.03 16.85
CA LEU A 157 0.54 -16.12 15.76
C LEU A 157 -0.72 -15.30 16.06
N GLN A 158 -1.17 -15.29 17.31
CA GLN A 158 -2.33 -14.49 17.75
C GLN A 158 -2.09 -13.00 17.53
N ARG A 159 -0.92 -12.48 17.95
CA ARG A 159 -0.55 -11.09 17.71
C ARG A 159 -0.51 -10.79 16.20
N GLY A 160 0.10 -11.66 15.42
CA GLY A 160 0.18 -11.49 13.96
C GLY A 160 -1.19 -11.42 13.29
N VAL A 161 -2.15 -12.25 13.71
CA VAL A 161 -3.54 -12.23 13.21
C VAL A 161 -4.25 -10.93 13.61
N LEU A 162 -4.07 -10.44 14.83
CA LEU A 162 -4.70 -9.20 15.29
C LEU A 162 -4.16 -7.98 14.54
N ILE A 163 -2.85 -7.91 14.32
CA ILE A 163 -2.25 -6.84 13.51
C ILE A 163 -2.81 -6.91 12.07
N TRP A 164 -2.85 -8.11 11.48
CA TRP A 164 -3.44 -8.32 10.15
C TRP A 164 -4.88 -7.80 10.08
N ALA A 165 -5.70 -8.15 11.08
CA ALA A 165 -7.10 -7.73 11.14
C ALA A 165 -7.23 -6.20 11.23
N SER A 166 -6.40 -5.54 12.05
CA SER A 166 -6.37 -4.09 12.20
C SER A 166 -6.15 -3.39 10.86
N TYR A 167 -5.13 -3.82 10.10
CA TYR A 167 -4.81 -3.25 8.78
C TYR A 167 -5.88 -3.53 7.73
N MET A 168 -6.39 -4.77 7.68
CA MET A 168 -7.40 -5.14 6.69
C MET A 168 -8.74 -4.48 6.94
N LEU A 169 -9.13 -4.32 8.21
CA LEU A 169 -10.33 -3.55 8.59
C LEU A 169 -10.18 -2.08 8.21
N ALA A 170 -9.02 -1.46 8.47
CA ALA A 170 -8.74 -0.09 8.08
C ALA A 170 -8.78 0.08 6.55
N ALA A 171 -8.04 -0.75 5.81
CA ALA A 171 -7.99 -0.70 4.36
C ALA A 171 -9.40 -0.87 3.74
N GLU A 172 -10.18 -1.82 4.22
CA GLU A 172 -11.54 -2.07 3.75
C GLU A 172 -12.48 -0.90 4.10
N ARG A 173 -12.48 -0.46 5.34
CA ARG A 173 -13.39 0.57 5.83
C ARG A 173 -13.14 1.91 5.17
N TYR A 174 -11.88 2.35 5.14
CA TYR A 174 -11.53 3.67 4.66
C TYR A 174 -11.63 3.80 3.13
N SER A 175 -11.44 2.70 2.39
CA SER A 175 -11.58 2.73 0.93
C SER A 175 -13.03 2.60 0.43
N ARG A 176 -14.03 2.45 1.33
CA ARG A 176 -15.46 2.40 0.93
C ARG A 176 -15.87 3.67 0.22
N GLY A 177 -16.67 3.52 -0.83
CA GLY A 177 -17.13 4.63 -1.66
C GLY A 177 -16.10 5.16 -2.68
N ARG A 178 -14.87 4.62 -2.68
CA ARG A 178 -13.82 4.91 -3.67
C ARG A 178 -13.71 3.79 -4.68
N THR A 179 -13.14 4.08 -5.85
CA THR A 179 -12.80 3.03 -6.83
C THR A 179 -11.69 2.18 -6.23
N ARG A 180 -11.97 0.89 -6.03
CA ARG A 180 -11.05 -0.04 -5.36
C ARG A 180 -11.08 -1.44 -5.95
N VAL A 181 -9.98 -2.15 -5.80
CA VAL A 181 -9.85 -3.55 -6.20
C VAL A 181 -9.05 -4.33 -5.16
N PHE A 182 -9.53 -5.52 -4.81
CA PHE A 182 -8.79 -6.46 -3.95
C PHE A 182 -7.99 -7.41 -4.82
N VAL A 183 -6.72 -7.60 -4.49
CA VAL A 183 -5.82 -8.54 -5.16
C VAL A 183 -5.30 -9.53 -4.12
N ALA A 184 -5.68 -10.81 -4.30
CA ALA A 184 -5.16 -11.88 -3.47
C ALA A 184 -3.71 -12.18 -3.85
N TYR A 185 -2.82 -12.32 -2.86
CA TYR A 185 -1.40 -12.61 -3.08
C TYR A 185 -1.20 -13.91 -3.84
N GLU A 186 -1.95 -14.93 -3.52
CA GLU A 186 -1.91 -16.24 -4.16
C GLU A 186 -2.29 -16.14 -5.65
N ALA A 187 -3.34 -15.40 -5.97
CA ALA A 187 -3.77 -15.15 -7.35
C ALA A 187 -2.73 -14.34 -8.14
N LEU A 188 -2.09 -13.36 -7.49
CA LEU A 188 -1.01 -12.58 -8.08
C LEU A 188 0.21 -13.45 -8.43
N LEU A 189 0.56 -14.41 -7.56
CA LEU A 189 1.65 -15.37 -7.82
C LEU A 189 1.29 -16.38 -8.90
N GLU A 190 0.01 -16.76 -9.01
CA GLU A 190 -0.48 -17.68 -10.03
C GLU A 190 -0.39 -17.05 -11.42
N ASP A 191 -0.95 -15.85 -11.57
CA ASP A 191 -0.98 -15.12 -12.84
C ASP A 191 -1.07 -13.61 -12.57
N TRP A 192 0.09 -12.97 -12.44
CA TRP A 192 0.16 -11.53 -12.18
C TRP A 192 -0.41 -10.71 -13.34
N ARG A 193 -0.31 -11.18 -14.58
CA ARG A 193 -0.83 -10.46 -15.74
C ARG A 193 -2.35 -10.42 -15.74
N ARG A 194 -2.99 -11.53 -15.39
CA ARG A 194 -4.44 -11.59 -15.21
C ARG A 194 -4.91 -10.63 -14.12
N GLU A 195 -4.23 -10.61 -12.98
CA GLU A 195 -4.58 -9.71 -11.87
C GLU A 195 -4.31 -8.25 -12.22
N ALA A 196 -3.18 -7.94 -12.87
CA ALA A 196 -2.87 -6.60 -13.37
C ALA A 196 -3.91 -6.12 -14.40
N GLY A 197 -4.30 -6.97 -15.35
CA GLY A 197 -5.38 -6.67 -16.30
C GLY A 197 -6.72 -6.41 -15.61
N ARG A 198 -7.03 -7.15 -14.53
CA ARG A 198 -8.24 -6.90 -13.73
C ARG A 198 -8.18 -5.54 -13.02
N VAL A 199 -7.02 -5.14 -12.51
CA VAL A 199 -6.80 -3.81 -11.94
C VAL A 199 -7.02 -2.73 -13.00
N CYS A 200 -6.38 -2.87 -14.18
CA CYS A 200 -6.55 -1.94 -15.29
C CYS A 200 -8.01 -1.78 -15.71
N ARG A 201 -8.74 -2.89 -15.91
CA ARG A 201 -10.16 -2.83 -16.26
C ARG A 201 -11.01 -2.14 -15.21
N THR A 202 -10.72 -2.38 -13.92
CA THR A 202 -11.45 -1.74 -12.82
C THR A 202 -11.30 -0.23 -12.83
N PHE A 203 -10.13 0.27 -13.22
CA PHE A 203 -9.81 1.69 -13.23
C PHE A 203 -9.96 2.35 -14.61
N GLY A 204 -10.31 1.60 -15.64
CA GLY A 204 -10.38 2.10 -17.02
C GLY A 204 -9.03 2.43 -17.64
N ASP A 205 -7.96 1.79 -17.15
CA ASP A 205 -6.61 1.94 -17.67
C ASP A 205 -6.36 0.99 -18.87
N PRO A 206 -5.38 1.30 -19.74
CA PRO A 206 -4.91 0.36 -20.74
C PRO A 206 -4.42 -0.95 -20.10
N GLU A 207 -4.78 -2.08 -20.71
CA GLU A 207 -4.27 -3.37 -20.25
C GLU A 207 -2.78 -3.52 -20.53
N PRO A 208 -2.03 -4.30 -19.68
CA PRO A 208 -0.61 -4.52 -19.90
C PRO A 208 -0.36 -5.23 -21.24
N GLU A 209 0.68 -4.82 -21.96
CA GLU A 209 1.13 -5.57 -23.13
C GLU A 209 1.63 -6.97 -22.73
N ALA A 210 1.36 -7.96 -23.59
CA ALA A 210 1.69 -9.36 -23.31
C ALA A 210 3.21 -9.65 -23.22
N THR A 211 4.07 -8.70 -23.61
CA THR A 211 5.51 -8.84 -23.84
C THR A 211 6.42 -8.28 -22.73
N GLY A 212 5.90 -8.01 -21.52
CA GLY A 212 6.71 -7.50 -20.40
C GLY A 212 7.51 -8.58 -19.66
N GLU A 213 8.65 -8.20 -19.05
CA GLU A 213 9.41 -9.04 -18.11
C GLU A 213 8.52 -9.60 -16.99
N GLU A 214 8.91 -10.76 -16.40
CA GLU A 214 8.19 -11.29 -15.24
C GLU A 214 8.25 -10.32 -14.06
N ALA A 215 7.18 -9.56 -13.85
CA ALA A 215 7.09 -8.59 -12.76
C ALA A 215 6.99 -9.28 -11.39
N VAL A 216 6.64 -10.56 -11.32
CA VAL A 216 6.48 -11.31 -10.09
C VAL A 216 7.33 -12.58 -10.17
N ASP A 217 8.25 -12.74 -9.20
CA ASP A 217 9.10 -13.92 -9.10
C ASP A 217 8.27 -15.13 -8.65
N ARG A 218 8.21 -16.14 -9.55
CA ARG A 218 7.49 -17.40 -9.28
C ARG A 218 8.14 -18.27 -8.22
N SER A 219 9.40 -18.04 -7.88
CA SER A 219 10.08 -18.76 -6.77
C SER A 219 9.44 -18.49 -5.42
N LEU A 220 8.76 -17.36 -5.26
CA LEU A 220 7.99 -17.01 -4.06
C LEU A 220 6.78 -17.94 -3.80
N ARG A 221 6.40 -18.80 -4.78
CA ARG A 221 5.33 -19.81 -4.61
C ARG A 221 5.62 -20.83 -3.51
N HIS A 222 6.90 -21.16 -3.29
CA HIS A 222 7.28 -22.14 -2.27
C HIS A 222 6.98 -21.71 -0.82
N HIS A 223 6.71 -20.42 -0.59
CA HIS A 223 6.32 -19.91 0.71
C HIS A 223 4.80 -19.77 0.90
N ALA A 224 4.00 -20.01 -0.14
CA ALA A 224 2.54 -19.93 -0.08
C ALA A 224 1.87 -21.27 0.28
N GLY A 225 2.59 -22.39 0.15
CA GLY A 225 2.01 -23.75 0.19
C GLY A 225 2.50 -24.65 1.32
N ALA A 226 3.11 -24.14 2.41
CA ALA A 226 3.38 -24.94 3.59
C ALA A 226 2.25 -24.72 4.62
N GLU A 227 1.20 -25.56 4.51
CA GLU A 227 0.23 -25.79 5.57
C GLU A 227 0.89 -26.39 6.83
#